data_d0f644c953543e0c1a14be8b0b608353
#
_entry.id   d0f644c953543e0c1a14be8b0b608353
#
_cell.length_a   1.000
_cell.length_b   1.000
_cell.length_c   1.000
_cell.angle_alpha   90.00
_cell.angle_beta   90.00
_cell.angle_gamma   90.00
#
_symmetry.space_group_name_H-M   'P 1'
#
loop_
_entity.id
_entity.type
_entity.pdbx_description
1 polymer ?
#
loop_
_entity_poly.entity_id
_entity_poly.type
_entity_poly.pdbx_seq_one_letter_code
_entity_poly.pdbx_strand_id
1 'polypeptide(L)'
;MVWQVMFINRLKGAFKMSSNIVLDVRRVEKNYNTTTQEGKENIYSVLKGITFQVHKGEFISIMGSSGCGKTTLLKIIGMLNEPSKGTVLYKGKNIQEIYGENLARIRRTEIAFVFQDYYLMNSLTVKDNIMLPLILNENDLKEGIKSVRKIAAEFGISNLLDKYPYELSGGEKQRTAICRAMIENPELILADEPTGNLDSNTSLQVIKTLVHINETLNKTVVMVTHDPKMASYGKRTLFLKDGVILDSLIKKESNEKYYEKILNKMVQI
;
A
#
# COMPACT_ATOMS: atom_id res chain seq x y z
N MET A 1 26.48 -31.65 -23.73
CA MET A 1 25.44 -30.80 -24.37
C MET A 1 24.14 -30.74 -23.58
N VAL A 2 23.60 -31.83 -23.01
CA VAL A 2 22.33 -31.85 -22.25
C VAL A 2 22.39 -31.01 -20.96
N TRP A 3 23.50 -31.00 -20.23
CA TRP A 3 23.67 -30.23 -18.97
C TRP A 3 23.70 -28.72 -19.16
N GLN A 4 24.24 -28.21 -20.26
CA GLN A 4 24.22 -26.76 -20.56
C GLN A 4 22.81 -26.26 -20.89
N VAL A 5 21.99 -27.07 -21.59
CA VAL A 5 20.58 -26.70 -21.90
C VAL A 5 19.71 -26.70 -20.65
N MET A 6 19.94 -27.64 -19.70
CA MET A 6 19.22 -27.64 -18.41
C MET A 6 19.61 -26.44 -17.53
N PHE A 7 20.88 -26.04 -17.53
CA PHE A 7 21.35 -24.89 -16.75
C PHE A 7 20.80 -23.57 -17.32
N ILE A 8 20.78 -23.42 -18.66
CA ILE A 8 20.19 -22.25 -19.36
C ILE A 8 18.68 -22.17 -19.13
N ASN A 9 17.96 -23.30 -19.14
CA ASN A 9 16.51 -23.33 -18.88
C ASN A 9 16.20 -23.05 -17.41
N ARG A 10 17.05 -23.46 -16.46
CA ARG A 10 16.93 -23.12 -15.04
C ARG A 10 17.20 -21.64 -14.79
N LEU A 11 18.17 -21.02 -15.49
CA LEU A 11 18.44 -19.59 -15.47
C LEU A 11 17.30 -18.80 -16.13
N LYS A 12 16.73 -19.27 -17.25
CA LYS A 12 15.57 -18.63 -17.89
C LYS A 12 14.31 -18.73 -17.03
N GLY A 13 14.10 -19.84 -16.31
CA GLY A 13 13.00 -19.99 -15.34
C GLY A 13 13.17 -19.08 -14.12
N ALA A 14 14.39 -18.95 -13.58
CA ALA A 14 14.71 -18.04 -12.49
C ALA A 14 14.60 -16.56 -12.93
N PHE A 15 15.01 -16.23 -14.16
CA PHE A 15 14.89 -14.89 -14.74
C PHE A 15 13.43 -14.51 -15.01
N LYS A 16 12.57 -15.48 -15.40
CA LYS A 16 11.13 -15.25 -15.60
C LYS A 16 10.36 -15.10 -14.28
N MET A 17 10.83 -15.70 -13.18
CA MET A 17 10.29 -15.48 -11.82
C MET A 17 10.66 -14.11 -11.24
N SER A 18 11.83 -13.53 -11.59
CA SER A 18 12.23 -12.21 -11.08
C SER A 18 11.46 -11.06 -11.74
N SER A 19 10.88 -11.24 -12.93
CA SER A 19 10.14 -10.20 -13.66
C SER A 19 8.75 -9.88 -13.08
N ASN A 20 8.27 -10.65 -12.10
CA ASN A 20 6.93 -10.48 -11.51
C ASN A 20 6.96 -9.93 -10.07
N ILE A 21 8.13 -9.68 -9.49
CA ILE A 21 8.29 -9.14 -8.15
C ILE A 21 8.28 -7.61 -8.25
N VAL A 22 7.30 -6.98 -7.58
CA VAL A 22 7.18 -5.52 -7.48
C VAL A 22 8.00 -5.00 -6.29
N LEU A 23 7.90 -5.69 -5.14
CA LEU A 23 8.67 -5.37 -3.94
C LEU A 23 9.41 -6.60 -3.43
N ASP A 24 10.70 -6.43 -3.08
CA ASP A 24 11.50 -7.44 -2.41
C ASP A 24 12.15 -6.81 -1.17
N VAL A 25 11.62 -7.17 -0.01
CA VAL A 25 12.01 -6.63 1.30
C VAL A 25 12.92 -7.64 1.97
N ARG A 26 14.16 -7.25 2.28
CA ARG A 26 15.22 -8.14 2.76
C ARG A 26 15.82 -7.65 4.07
N ARG A 27 15.50 -8.32 5.17
CA ARG A 27 16.01 -8.07 6.54
C ARG A 27 15.99 -6.60 6.93
N VAL A 28 14.85 -5.93 6.65
CA VAL A 28 14.68 -4.50 6.92
C VAL A 28 14.54 -4.26 8.42
N GLU A 29 15.40 -3.38 8.94
CA GLU A 29 15.34 -2.85 10.31
C GLU A 29 15.05 -1.36 10.27
N LYS A 30 14.33 -0.86 11.28
CA LYS A 30 14.13 0.58 11.49
C LYS A 30 14.26 0.93 12.96
N ASN A 31 15.22 1.78 13.24
CA ASN A 31 15.47 2.34 14.55
C ASN A 31 15.18 3.83 14.55
N TYR A 32 14.66 4.35 15.65
CA TYR A 32 14.51 5.77 15.93
C TYR A 32 15.34 6.12 17.17
N ASN A 33 16.11 7.18 17.06
CA ASN A 33 16.84 7.73 18.21
C ASN A 33 15.92 8.71 18.94
N THR A 34 15.78 8.57 20.24
CA THR A 34 15.07 9.49 21.10
C THR A 34 16.05 9.98 22.16
N THR A 35 16.12 11.27 22.37
CA THR A 35 16.92 11.85 23.46
C THR A 35 16.01 12.10 24.65
N THR A 36 16.35 11.54 25.81
CA THR A 36 15.63 11.82 27.08
C THR A 36 15.88 13.25 27.53
N GLN A 37 15.04 13.77 28.43
CA GLN A 37 15.24 15.08 29.05
C GLN A 37 16.61 15.20 29.77
N GLU A 38 17.21 14.09 30.15
CA GLU A 38 18.55 14.00 30.77
C GLU A 38 19.70 13.90 29.74
N GLY A 39 19.42 14.05 28.41
CA GLY A 39 20.44 13.98 27.39
C GLY A 39 20.92 12.57 27.03
N LYS A 40 20.28 11.50 27.55
CA LYS A 40 20.62 10.12 27.18
C LYS A 40 19.95 9.76 25.86
N GLU A 41 20.73 9.21 24.92
CA GLU A 41 20.20 8.64 23.67
C GLU A 41 19.62 7.24 23.93
N ASN A 42 18.34 7.07 23.62
CA ASN A 42 17.69 5.77 23.59
C ASN A 42 17.39 5.37 22.14
N ILE A 43 17.76 4.15 21.78
CA ILE A 43 17.44 3.57 20.46
C ILE A 43 16.16 2.75 20.61
N TYR A 44 15.12 3.16 19.89
CA TYR A 44 13.87 2.43 19.82
C TYR A 44 13.78 1.66 18.49
N SER A 45 13.88 0.31 18.56
CA SER A 45 13.82 -0.55 17.38
C SER A 45 12.38 -0.91 17.05
N VAL A 46 11.88 -0.39 15.91
CA VAL A 46 10.49 -0.56 15.44
C VAL A 46 10.37 -1.76 14.49
N LEU A 47 11.33 -1.95 13.58
CA LEU A 47 11.37 -3.09 12.67
C LEU A 47 12.69 -3.87 12.91
N LYS A 48 12.59 -5.21 12.95
CA LYS A 48 13.66 -6.09 13.42
C LYS A 48 13.93 -7.22 12.42
N GLY A 49 14.29 -6.87 11.17
CA GLY A 49 14.69 -7.83 10.16
C GLY A 49 13.55 -8.36 9.29
N ILE A 50 12.62 -7.51 8.91
CA ILE A 50 11.47 -7.83 8.06
C ILE A 50 11.92 -8.36 6.70
N THR A 51 11.34 -9.50 6.29
CA THR A 51 11.62 -10.11 4.97
C THR A 51 10.35 -10.67 4.35
N PHE A 52 10.00 -10.20 3.15
CA PHE A 52 8.92 -10.71 2.31
C PHE A 52 9.01 -10.16 0.89
N GLN A 53 8.26 -10.76 -0.03
CA GLN A 53 8.12 -10.28 -1.41
C GLN A 53 6.68 -10.01 -1.74
N VAL A 54 6.44 -9.08 -2.68
CA VAL A 54 5.11 -8.79 -3.23
C VAL A 54 5.18 -8.94 -4.74
N HIS A 55 4.27 -9.73 -5.29
CA HIS A 55 4.18 -9.97 -6.72
C HIS A 55 3.19 -9.02 -7.39
N LYS A 56 3.40 -8.77 -8.68
CA LYS A 56 2.51 -7.94 -9.48
C LYS A 56 1.08 -8.48 -9.46
N GLY A 57 0.09 -7.60 -9.22
CA GLY A 57 -1.32 -7.97 -9.12
C GLY A 57 -1.67 -8.75 -7.83
N GLU A 58 -0.75 -8.81 -6.86
CA GLU A 58 -1.05 -9.38 -5.54
C GLU A 58 -1.78 -8.35 -4.67
N PHE A 59 -2.76 -8.79 -3.89
CA PHE A 59 -3.32 -8.05 -2.76
C PHE A 59 -2.85 -8.69 -1.47
N ILE A 60 -1.90 -8.04 -0.79
CA ILE A 60 -1.37 -8.50 0.49
C ILE A 60 -1.89 -7.61 1.62
N SER A 61 -2.31 -8.25 2.72
CA SER A 61 -2.63 -7.58 3.98
C SER A 61 -1.52 -7.80 4.99
N ILE A 62 -1.03 -6.75 5.64
CA ILE A 62 -0.09 -6.81 6.76
C ILE A 62 -0.86 -6.48 8.02
N MET A 63 -1.02 -7.46 8.89
CA MET A 63 -1.87 -7.37 10.07
C MET A 63 -1.03 -7.36 11.35
N GLY A 64 -1.47 -6.60 12.34
CA GLY A 64 -0.82 -6.53 13.65
C GLY A 64 -1.45 -5.47 14.55
N SER A 65 -1.11 -5.50 15.84
CA SER A 65 -1.58 -4.53 16.84
C SER A 65 -1.11 -3.11 16.55
N SER A 66 -1.72 -2.12 17.19
CA SER A 66 -1.24 -0.74 17.12
C SER A 66 0.20 -0.66 17.65
N GLY A 67 1.04 0.14 16.99
CA GLY A 67 2.43 0.35 17.39
C GLY A 67 3.42 -0.76 16.97
N CYS A 68 2.99 -1.89 16.38
CA CYS A 68 3.90 -2.97 15.98
C CYS A 68 4.80 -2.67 14.75
N GLY A 69 4.67 -1.49 14.11
CA GLY A 69 5.52 -1.04 13.01
C GLY A 69 4.88 -1.06 11.62
N LYS A 70 3.57 -1.32 11.46
CA LYS A 70 2.86 -1.40 10.16
C LYS A 70 3.05 -0.15 9.29
N THR A 71 2.70 1.01 9.82
CA THR A 71 2.84 2.31 9.13
C THR A 71 4.30 2.63 8.80
N THR A 72 5.23 2.29 9.71
CA THR A 72 6.67 2.46 9.47
C THR A 72 7.14 1.61 8.30
N LEU A 73 6.74 0.33 8.25
CA LEU A 73 7.04 -0.56 7.15
C LEU A 73 6.45 -0.04 5.83
N LEU A 74 5.17 0.39 5.85
CA LEU A 74 4.50 0.94 4.67
C LEU A 74 5.22 2.19 4.14
N LYS A 75 5.66 3.11 5.03
CA LYS A 75 6.44 4.30 4.64
C LYS A 75 7.79 3.96 4.05
N ILE A 76 8.45 2.87 4.51
CA ILE A 76 9.74 2.44 3.94
C ILE A 76 9.54 1.85 2.55
N ILE A 77 8.60 0.91 2.36
CA ILE A 77 8.36 0.30 1.05
C ILE A 77 7.82 1.30 0.02
N GLY A 78 7.17 2.37 0.48
CA GLY A 78 6.71 3.49 -0.34
C GLY A 78 7.75 4.62 -0.49
N MET A 79 8.99 4.38 -0.06
CA MET A 79 10.12 5.31 -0.20
C MET A 79 9.92 6.66 0.52
N LEU A 80 9.01 6.75 1.51
CA LEU A 80 8.84 7.94 2.33
C LEU A 80 9.85 8.01 3.48
N ASN A 81 10.34 6.84 3.93
CA ASN A 81 11.36 6.69 4.96
C ASN A 81 12.44 5.72 4.47
N GLU A 82 13.67 5.91 4.94
CA GLU A 82 14.76 4.97 4.70
C GLU A 82 14.81 3.90 5.81
N PRO A 83 15.18 2.64 5.48
CA PRO A 83 15.49 1.64 6.48
C PRO A 83 16.79 2.00 7.21
N SER A 84 16.94 1.57 8.48
CA SER A 84 18.21 1.70 9.21
C SER A 84 19.22 0.64 8.80
N LYS A 85 18.72 -0.58 8.44
CA LYS A 85 19.48 -1.69 7.87
C LYS A 85 18.58 -2.52 6.95
N GLY A 86 19.22 -3.41 6.18
CA GLY A 86 18.54 -4.24 5.19
C GLY A 86 18.33 -3.52 3.88
N THR A 87 17.58 -4.13 2.97
CA THR A 87 17.40 -3.64 1.60
C THR A 87 15.96 -3.80 1.16
N VAL A 88 15.43 -2.82 0.47
CA VAL A 88 14.16 -2.91 -0.26
C VAL A 88 14.45 -2.70 -1.73
N LEU A 89 14.01 -3.66 -2.56
CA LEU A 89 14.06 -3.51 -4.00
C LEU A 89 12.65 -3.21 -4.53
N TYR A 90 12.52 -2.15 -5.29
CA TYR A 90 11.34 -1.83 -6.08
C TYR A 90 11.63 -2.15 -7.54
N LYS A 91 10.88 -3.10 -8.13
CA LYS A 91 11.12 -3.60 -9.50
C LYS A 91 12.60 -3.97 -9.75
N GLY A 92 13.24 -4.59 -8.76
CA GLY A 92 14.63 -5.01 -8.82
C GLY A 92 15.68 -3.93 -8.57
N LYS A 93 15.28 -2.65 -8.38
CA LYS A 93 16.20 -1.54 -8.04
C LYS A 93 16.16 -1.25 -6.54
N ASN A 94 17.32 -1.09 -5.93
CA ASN A 94 17.41 -0.70 -4.52
C ASN A 94 16.82 0.70 -4.32
N ILE A 95 15.84 0.83 -3.41
CA ILE A 95 15.19 2.13 -3.15
C ILE A 95 16.16 3.20 -2.65
N GLN A 96 17.24 2.83 -1.98
CA GLN A 96 18.28 3.75 -1.48
C GLN A 96 19.14 4.34 -2.61
N GLU A 97 19.10 3.73 -3.81
CA GLU A 97 19.77 4.23 -5.01
C GLU A 97 18.84 5.06 -5.89
N ILE A 98 17.55 5.18 -5.50
CA ILE A 98 16.55 5.99 -6.19
C ILE A 98 16.43 7.33 -5.47
N TYR A 99 16.88 8.41 -6.10
CA TYR A 99 16.90 9.75 -5.53
C TYR A 99 16.56 10.84 -6.58
N GLY A 100 16.42 12.07 -6.11
CA GLY A 100 16.17 13.22 -6.97
C GLY A 100 14.88 13.10 -7.78
N GLU A 101 14.92 13.49 -9.05
CA GLU A 101 13.78 13.49 -9.95
C GLU A 101 13.20 12.08 -10.19
N ASN A 102 14.04 11.04 -10.21
CA ASN A 102 13.57 9.67 -10.35
C ASN A 102 12.69 9.23 -9.17
N LEU A 103 13.06 9.60 -7.95
CA LEU A 103 12.26 9.33 -6.75
C LEU A 103 10.94 10.09 -6.79
N ALA A 104 11.01 11.38 -7.15
CA ALA A 104 9.84 12.24 -7.30
C ALA A 104 8.86 11.66 -8.35
N ARG A 105 9.35 11.28 -9.52
CA ARG A 105 8.56 10.67 -10.58
C ARG A 105 7.89 9.37 -10.12
N ILE A 106 8.63 8.44 -9.51
CA ILE A 106 8.07 7.16 -9.03
C ILE A 106 6.95 7.41 -8.01
N ARG A 107 7.15 8.33 -7.06
CA ARG A 107 6.14 8.68 -6.06
C ARG A 107 4.89 9.34 -6.68
N ARG A 108 5.05 10.09 -7.77
CA ARG A 108 3.92 10.73 -8.47
C ARG A 108 3.13 9.75 -9.31
N THR A 109 3.81 8.83 -10.04
CA THR A 109 3.19 8.07 -11.13
C THR A 109 3.10 6.56 -10.91
N GLU A 110 3.95 5.97 -10.06
CA GLU A 110 4.04 4.51 -9.94
C GLU A 110 3.53 3.98 -8.59
N ILE A 111 3.63 4.78 -7.52
CA ILE A 111 3.23 4.40 -6.16
C ILE A 111 2.18 5.36 -5.64
N ALA A 112 1.05 4.84 -5.19
CA ALA A 112 0.00 5.65 -4.58
C ALA A 112 -0.20 5.29 -3.12
N PHE A 113 -0.49 6.29 -2.29
CA PHE A 113 -0.84 6.13 -0.88
C PHE A 113 -2.30 6.43 -0.63
N VAL A 114 -2.93 5.55 0.15
CA VAL A 114 -4.26 5.73 0.73
C VAL A 114 -4.10 5.71 2.25
N PHE A 115 -4.31 6.84 2.90
CA PHE A 115 -4.11 7.00 4.35
C PHE A 115 -5.43 6.93 5.11
N GLN A 116 -5.36 6.63 6.39
CA GLN A 116 -6.48 6.63 7.33
C GLN A 116 -7.12 8.02 7.46
N ASP A 117 -6.31 9.09 7.48
CA ASP A 117 -6.76 10.47 7.67
C ASP A 117 -7.06 11.20 6.34
N TYR A 118 -7.16 10.44 5.23
CA TYR A 118 -7.52 10.94 3.89
C TYR A 118 -6.54 11.96 3.30
N TYR A 119 -5.99 12.89 4.07
CA TYR A 119 -5.12 14.01 3.66
C TYR A 119 -5.69 14.80 2.46
N LEU A 120 -6.99 15.08 2.49
CA LEU A 120 -7.62 15.97 1.52
C LEU A 120 -7.36 17.43 1.91
N MET A 121 -7.16 18.27 0.92
CA MET A 121 -7.03 19.72 1.11
C MET A 121 -8.42 20.34 1.26
N ASN A 122 -8.75 20.85 2.44
CA ASN A 122 -10.08 21.38 2.75
C ASN A 122 -10.44 22.65 1.94
N SER A 123 -9.45 23.35 1.44
CA SER A 123 -9.61 24.55 0.57
C SER A 123 -9.90 24.22 -0.89
N LEU A 124 -9.83 22.96 -1.28
CA LEU A 124 -10.06 22.48 -2.64
C LEU A 124 -11.31 21.62 -2.72
N THR A 125 -12.03 21.68 -3.84
CA THR A 125 -13.15 20.79 -4.12
C THR A 125 -12.67 19.34 -4.26
N VAL A 126 -13.60 18.37 -4.26
CA VAL A 126 -13.32 16.96 -4.56
C VAL A 126 -12.62 16.83 -5.91
N LYS A 127 -13.14 17.50 -6.95
CA LYS A 127 -12.54 17.53 -8.29
C LYS A 127 -11.10 18.01 -8.24
N ASP A 128 -10.82 19.10 -7.56
CA ASP A 128 -9.48 19.70 -7.51
C ASP A 128 -8.52 18.85 -6.67
N ASN A 129 -8.99 18.23 -5.57
CA ASN A 129 -8.20 17.25 -4.81
C ASN A 129 -7.76 16.06 -5.68
N ILE A 130 -8.68 15.52 -6.51
CA ILE A 130 -8.37 14.41 -7.41
C ILE A 130 -7.42 14.85 -8.53
N MET A 131 -7.52 16.10 -8.99
CA MET A 131 -6.72 16.65 -10.08
C MET A 131 -5.28 16.97 -9.69
N LEU A 132 -4.98 17.17 -8.39
CA LEU A 132 -3.65 17.59 -7.90
C LEU A 132 -2.46 16.82 -8.50
N PRO A 133 -2.46 15.45 -8.54
CA PRO A 133 -1.33 14.73 -9.12
C PRO A 133 -1.10 15.06 -10.60
N LEU A 134 -2.19 15.22 -11.37
CA LEU A 134 -2.11 15.56 -12.80
C LEU A 134 -1.51 16.95 -13.02
N ILE A 135 -1.88 17.93 -12.18
CA ILE A 135 -1.34 19.29 -12.22
C ILE A 135 0.17 19.27 -11.93
N LEU A 136 0.59 18.49 -10.92
CA LEU A 136 2.00 18.36 -10.54
C LEU A 136 2.86 17.64 -11.59
N ASN A 137 2.25 16.91 -12.52
CA ASN A 137 2.88 16.26 -13.66
C ASN A 137 2.76 17.08 -14.96
N GLU A 138 2.28 18.32 -14.88
CA GLU A 138 2.12 19.23 -16.04
C GLU A 138 1.23 18.66 -17.16
N ASN A 139 0.28 17.80 -16.79
CA ASN A 139 -0.66 17.20 -17.73
C ASN A 139 -1.63 18.23 -18.28
N ASP A 140 -2.15 18.00 -19.49
CA ASP A 140 -3.20 18.86 -20.08
C ASP A 140 -4.45 18.91 -19.19
N LEU A 141 -4.84 20.13 -18.79
CA LEU A 141 -5.98 20.34 -17.88
C LEU A 141 -7.31 19.82 -18.44
N LYS A 142 -7.51 19.91 -19.78
CA LYS A 142 -8.75 19.42 -20.41
C LYS A 142 -8.85 17.90 -20.35
N GLU A 143 -7.76 17.21 -20.64
CA GLU A 143 -7.69 15.74 -20.49
C GLU A 143 -7.76 15.33 -19.02
N GLY A 144 -7.16 16.11 -18.10
CA GLY A 144 -7.25 15.93 -16.66
C GLY A 144 -8.71 15.95 -16.17
N ILE A 145 -9.52 16.92 -16.60
CA ILE A 145 -10.94 17.02 -16.23
C ILE A 145 -11.71 15.77 -16.70
N LYS A 146 -11.46 15.27 -17.90
CA LYS A 146 -12.09 14.04 -18.41
C LYS A 146 -11.69 12.83 -17.55
N SER A 147 -10.42 12.71 -17.20
CA SER A 147 -9.88 11.65 -16.35
C SER A 147 -10.51 11.68 -14.96
N VAL A 148 -10.65 12.86 -14.34
CA VAL A 148 -11.32 13.04 -13.05
C VAL A 148 -12.79 12.60 -13.12
N ARG A 149 -13.53 12.99 -14.15
CA ARG A 149 -14.93 12.55 -14.31
C ARG A 149 -15.06 11.05 -14.48
N LYS A 150 -14.15 10.45 -15.25
CA LYS A 150 -14.11 8.99 -15.47
C LYS A 150 -13.87 8.23 -14.16
N ILE A 151 -12.84 8.61 -13.40
CA ILE A 151 -12.50 7.93 -12.15
C ILE A 151 -13.55 8.17 -11.07
N ALA A 152 -14.15 9.35 -11.02
CA ALA A 152 -15.24 9.66 -10.10
C ALA A 152 -16.50 8.82 -10.39
N ALA A 153 -16.82 8.57 -11.66
CA ALA A 153 -17.89 7.67 -12.05
C ALA A 153 -17.60 6.22 -11.67
N GLU A 154 -16.37 5.75 -11.91
CA GLU A 154 -15.94 4.39 -11.56
C GLU A 154 -16.05 4.10 -10.06
N PHE A 155 -15.71 5.07 -9.21
CA PHE A 155 -15.76 4.91 -7.75
C PHE A 155 -17.03 5.52 -7.10
N GLY A 156 -18.04 5.89 -7.89
CA GLY A 156 -19.37 6.29 -7.41
C GLY A 156 -19.41 7.60 -6.64
N ILE A 157 -18.58 8.59 -7.03
CA ILE A 157 -18.52 9.93 -6.41
C ILE A 157 -18.73 11.08 -7.40
N SER A 158 -19.31 10.83 -8.58
CA SER A 158 -19.52 11.87 -9.60
C SER A 158 -20.36 13.07 -9.11
N ASN A 159 -21.32 12.82 -8.24
CA ASN A 159 -22.18 13.83 -7.65
C ASN A 159 -21.53 14.67 -6.54
N LEU A 160 -20.27 14.36 -6.20
CA LEU A 160 -19.51 15.01 -5.13
C LEU A 160 -18.45 15.97 -5.66
N LEU A 161 -18.18 15.99 -6.97
CA LEU A 161 -17.04 16.66 -7.58
C LEU A 161 -16.90 18.15 -7.22
N ASP A 162 -18.01 18.85 -7.06
CA ASP A 162 -18.04 20.29 -6.75
C ASP A 162 -18.15 20.57 -5.23
N LYS A 163 -18.23 19.53 -4.38
CA LYS A 163 -18.27 19.66 -2.93
C LYS A 163 -16.84 19.82 -2.36
N TYR A 164 -16.78 20.35 -1.14
CA TYR A 164 -15.55 20.43 -0.35
C TYR A 164 -15.44 19.26 0.64
N PRO A 165 -14.24 18.88 1.08
CA PRO A 165 -14.03 17.75 2.00
C PRO A 165 -14.85 17.83 3.30
N TYR A 166 -15.10 19.02 3.85
CA TYR A 166 -15.89 19.18 5.07
C TYR A 166 -17.39 18.88 4.89
N GLU A 167 -17.87 18.80 3.64
CA GLU A 167 -19.26 18.44 3.31
C GLU A 167 -19.45 16.94 3.12
N LEU A 168 -18.36 16.15 3.20
CA LEU A 168 -18.35 14.72 2.90
C LEU A 168 -18.40 13.88 4.16
N SER A 169 -19.10 12.73 4.09
CA SER A 169 -18.95 11.64 5.05
C SER A 169 -17.52 11.03 5.01
N GLY A 170 -17.14 10.29 6.05
CA GLY A 170 -15.84 9.63 6.11
C GLY A 170 -15.57 8.71 4.91
N GLY A 171 -16.56 7.92 4.50
CA GLY A 171 -16.44 7.04 3.34
C GLY A 171 -16.32 7.77 2.00
N GLU A 172 -17.02 8.92 1.85
CA GLU A 172 -16.88 9.76 0.66
C GLU A 172 -15.48 10.42 0.61
N LYS A 173 -14.97 10.88 1.76
CA LYS A 173 -13.58 11.35 1.87
C LYS A 173 -12.57 10.26 1.45
N GLN A 174 -12.77 9.05 1.93
CA GLN A 174 -11.87 7.94 1.62
C GLN A 174 -11.95 7.56 0.13
N ARG A 175 -13.14 7.48 -0.46
CA ARG A 175 -13.25 7.25 -1.91
C ARG A 175 -12.65 8.39 -2.72
N THR A 176 -12.76 9.63 -2.28
CA THR A 176 -12.08 10.79 -2.90
C THR A 176 -10.55 10.63 -2.83
N ALA A 177 -10.02 10.23 -1.67
CA ALA A 177 -8.59 9.96 -1.50
C ALA A 177 -8.10 8.80 -2.40
N ILE A 178 -8.92 7.76 -2.56
CA ILE A 178 -8.64 6.65 -3.48
C ILE A 178 -8.67 7.14 -4.94
N CYS A 179 -9.64 7.95 -5.35
CA CYS A 179 -9.66 8.54 -6.70
C CYS A 179 -8.39 9.36 -6.97
N ARG A 180 -7.98 10.21 -6.02
CA ARG A 180 -6.72 10.97 -6.11
C ARG A 180 -5.50 10.06 -6.23
N ALA A 181 -5.47 8.98 -5.46
CA ALA A 181 -4.38 8.00 -5.50
C ALA A 181 -4.32 7.27 -6.86
N MET A 182 -5.47 7.04 -7.49
CA MET A 182 -5.58 6.25 -8.71
C MET A 182 -5.48 7.07 -10.01
N ILE A 183 -5.56 8.39 -9.96
CA ILE A 183 -5.69 9.25 -11.15
C ILE A 183 -4.49 9.12 -12.11
N GLU A 184 -3.29 8.89 -11.60
CA GLU A 184 -2.06 8.65 -12.37
C GLU A 184 -1.88 7.16 -12.76
N ASN A 185 -2.89 6.33 -12.51
CA ASN A 185 -2.88 4.91 -12.85
C ASN A 185 -1.69 4.11 -12.27
N PRO A 186 -1.35 4.26 -10.97
CA PRO A 186 -0.18 3.66 -10.35
C PRO A 186 -0.18 2.12 -10.47
N GLU A 187 1.00 1.51 -10.34
CA GLU A 187 1.13 0.04 -10.31
C GLU A 187 1.01 -0.52 -8.89
N LEU A 188 1.46 0.24 -7.89
CA LEU A 188 1.48 -0.14 -6.48
C LEU A 188 0.64 0.82 -5.64
N ILE A 189 -0.33 0.27 -4.92
CA ILE A 189 -1.16 1.01 -3.95
C ILE A 189 -0.75 0.56 -2.54
N LEU A 190 -0.42 1.54 -1.69
CA LEU A 190 -0.08 1.36 -0.29
C LEU A 190 -1.19 1.97 0.57
N ALA A 191 -1.95 1.13 1.26
CA ALA A 191 -3.09 1.54 2.07
C ALA A 191 -2.79 1.40 3.56
N ASP A 192 -2.74 2.53 4.27
CA ASP A 192 -2.48 2.60 5.71
C ASP A 192 -3.79 2.72 6.47
N GLU A 193 -4.27 1.62 7.05
CA GLU A 193 -5.52 1.51 7.80
C GLU A 193 -6.71 2.21 7.09
N PRO A 194 -7.01 1.89 5.82
CA PRO A 194 -7.91 2.69 4.98
C PRO A 194 -9.36 2.73 5.47
N THR A 195 -9.70 1.94 6.48
CA THR A 195 -11.03 1.83 7.08
C THR A 195 -11.07 2.19 8.57
N GLY A 196 -9.93 2.64 9.13
CA GLY A 196 -9.77 2.81 10.60
C GLY A 196 -10.70 3.85 11.23
N ASN A 197 -11.16 4.84 10.47
CA ASN A 197 -12.04 5.92 10.94
C ASN A 197 -13.49 5.78 10.44
N LEU A 198 -13.91 4.58 9.99
CA LEU A 198 -15.19 4.36 9.33
C LEU A 198 -16.04 3.32 10.08
N ASP A 199 -17.37 3.46 9.97
CA ASP A 199 -18.31 2.42 10.39
C ASP A 199 -18.19 1.16 9.54
N SER A 200 -18.75 0.05 10.02
CA SER A 200 -18.61 -1.27 9.38
C SER A 200 -19.17 -1.34 7.95
N ASN A 201 -20.27 -0.63 7.64
CA ASN A 201 -20.87 -0.66 6.31
C ASN A 201 -20.02 0.15 5.32
N THR A 202 -19.58 1.32 5.74
CA THR A 202 -18.69 2.19 4.96
C THR A 202 -17.33 1.55 4.75
N SER A 203 -16.77 0.89 5.77
CA SER A 203 -15.54 0.09 5.67
C SER A 203 -15.64 -0.98 4.61
N LEU A 204 -16.78 -1.68 4.54
CA LEU A 204 -17.02 -2.70 3.51
C LEU A 204 -17.06 -2.11 2.08
N GLN A 205 -17.59 -0.91 1.91
CA GLN A 205 -17.57 -0.24 0.60
C GLN A 205 -16.15 0.16 0.19
N VAL A 206 -15.36 0.70 1.11
CA VAL A 206 -13.96 1.09 0.86
C VAL A 206 -13.10 -0.12 0.52
N ILE A 207 -13.23 -1.23 1.27
CA ILE A 207 -12.43 -2.42 0.97
C ILE A 207 -12.83 -3.06 -0.36
N LYS A 208 -14.13 -3.08 -0.73
CA LYS A 208 -14.59 -3.51 -2.06
C LYS A 208 -14.00 -2.66 -3.18
N THR A 209 -13.79 -1.36 -2.95
CA THR A 209 -13.09 -0.48 -3.91
C THR A 209 -11.63 -0.93 -4.09
N LEU A 210 -10.91 -1.26 -3.02
CA LEU A 210 -9.54 -1.78 -3.12
C LEU A 210 -9.49 -3.15 -3.80
N VAL A 211 -10.47 -4.02 -3.57
CA VAL A 211 -10.61 -5.30 -4.27
C VAL A 211 -10.84 -5.08 -5.77
N HIS A 212 -11.73 -4.17 -6.15
CA HIS A 212 -11.96 -3.79 -7.55
C HIS A 212 -10.68 -3.30 -8.22
N ILE A 213 -9.93 -2.41 -7.55
CA ILE A 213 -8.62 -1.93 -8.02
C ILE A 213 -7.64 -3.09 -8.26
N ASN A 214 -7.61 -4.07 -7.36
CA ASN A 214 -6.73 -5.22 -7.52
C ASN A 214 -7.21 -6.19 -8.60
N GLU A 215 -8.46 -6.61 -8.58
CA GLU A 215 -8.98 -7.70 -9.42
C GLU A 215 -9.33 -7.23 -10.82
N THR A 216 -9.94 -6.04 -10.96
CA THR A 216 -10.42 -5.53 -12.24
C THR A 216 -9.35 -4.68 -12.94
N LEU A 217 -8.68 -3.79 -12.18
CA LEU A 217 -7.64 -2.91 -12.73
C LEU A 217 -6.24 -3.54 -12.65
N ASN A 218 -6.13 -4.77 -12.12
CA ASN A 218 -4.89 -5.56 -12.01
C ASN A 218 -3.73 -4.81 -11.32
N LYS A 219 -4.05 -4.02 -10.27
CA LYS A 219 -3.06 -3.28 -9.49
C LYS A 219 -2.54 -4.12 -8.32
N THR A 220 -1.30 -3.87 -7.93
CA THR A 220 -0.71 -4.44 -6.72
C THR A 220 -1.14 -3.64 -5.51
N VAL A 221 -1.65 -4.29 -4.47
CA VAL A 221 -2.12 -3.62 -3.24
C VAL A 221 -1.40 -4.18 -2.03
N VAL A 222 -0.81 -3.31 -1.23
CA VAL A 222 -0.29 -3.62 0.12
C VAL A 222 -1.10 -2.81 1.11
N MET A 223 -1.93 -3.48 1.90
CA MET A 223 -2.76 -2.87 2.92
C MET A 223 -2.24 -3.23 4.30
N VAL A 224 -2.09 -2.26 5.18
CA VAL A 224 -1.88 -2.52 6.60
C VAL A 224 -3.19 -2.29 7.34
N THR A 225 -3.51 -3.17 8.29
CA THR A 225 -4.74 -3.08 9.09
C THR A 225 -4.60 -3.87 10.39
N HIS A 226 -5.37 -3.48 11.40
CA HIS A 226 -5.56 -4.28 12.62
C HIS A 226 -6.90 -5.05 12.59
N ASP A 227 -7.75 -4.81 11.60
CA ASP A 227 -9.05 -5.46 11.45
C ASP A 227 -8.92 -6.78 10.65
N PRO A 228 -9.18 -7.96 11.28
CA PRO A 228 -9.08 -9.25 10.63
C PRO A 228 -10.12 -9.44 9.50
N LYS A 229 -11.29 -8.79 9.61
CA LYS A 229 -12.31 -8.83 8.57
C LYS A 229 -11.83 -8.10 7.31
N MET A 230 -11.22 -6.93 7.47
CA MET A 230 -10.64 -6.19 6.33
C MET A 230 -9.44 -6.94 5.75
N ALA A 231 -8.59 -7.53 6.60
CA ALA A 231 -7.45 -8.34 6.15
C ALA A 231 -7.85 -9.54 5.30
N SER A 232 -9.03 -10.14 5.53
CA SER A 232 -9.51 -11.32 4.80
C SER A 232 -9.82 -11.06 3.32
N TYR A 233 -9.91 -9.81 2.90
CA TYR A 233 -10.07 -9.45 1.48
C TYR A 233 -8.76 -9.56 0.70
N GLY A 234 -7.60 -9.55 1.37
CA GLY A 234 -6.31 -9.82 0.73
C GLY A 234 -6.17 -11.27 0.27
N LYS A 235 -5.33 -11.51 -0.73
CA LYS A 235 -4.96 -12.85 -1.21
C LYS A 235 -3.95 -13.54 -0.28
N ARG A 236 -3.19 -12.76 0.50
CA ARG A 236 -2.25 -13.22 1.51
C ARG A 236 -2.24 -12.25 2.69
N THR A 237 -2.09 -12.80 3.90
CA THR A 237 -1.97 -12.01 5.13
C THR A 237 -0.64 -12.31 5.80
N LEU A 238 0.14 -11.28 6.11
CA LEU A 238 1.33 -11.34 6.94
C LEU A 238 0.98 -10.86 8.36
N PHE A 239 1.46 -11.57 9.37
CA PHE A 239 1.24 -11.21 10.78
C PHE A 239 2.49 -10.54 11.34
N LEU A 240 2.40 -9.24 11.60
CA LEU A 240 3.45 -8.42 12.16
C LEU A 240 3.21 -8.23 13.67
N LYS A 241 4.18 -8.60 14.50
CA LYS A 241 4.16 -8.39 15.94
C LYS A 241 5.55 -7.97 16.42
N ASP A 242 5.63 -6.95 17.25
CA ASP A 242 6.87 -6.45 17.86
C ASP A 242 8.03 -6.21 16.87
N GLY A 243 7.68 -5.78 15.66
CA GLY A 243 8.65 -5.46 14.60
C GLY A 243 9.15 -6.66 13.79
N VAL A 244 8.56 -7.86 13.94
CA VAL A 244 8.90 -9.06 13.16
C VAL A 244 7.66 -9.67 12.48
N ILE A 245 7.82 -10.28 11.31
CA ILE A 245 6.78 -11.10 10.69
C ILE A 245 6.86 -12.48 11.33
N LEU A 246 5.82 -12.85 12.08
CA LEU A 246 5.74 -14.14 12.77
C LEU A 246 5.24 -15.26 11.86
N ASP A 247 4.29 -14.94 10.97
CA ASP A 247 3.68 -15.96 10.09
C ASP A 247 3.02 -15.31 8.87
N SER A 248 2.58 -16.17 7.93
CA SER A 248 1.81 -15.77 6.77
C SER A 248 0.73 -16.79 6.42
N LEU A 249 -0.43 -16.31 6.01
CA LEU A 249 -1.52 -17.15 5.49
C LEU A 249 -1.81 -16.79 4.03
N ILE A 250 -2.03 -17.80 3.20
CA ILE A 250 -2.46 -17.65 1.81
C ILE A 250 -3.94 -18.03 1.73
N LYS A 251 -4.76 -17.16 1.14
CA LYS A 251 -6.17 -17.39 0.92
C LYS A 251 -6.38 -18.43 -0.16
N LYS A 252 -7.10 -19.50 0.16
CA LYS A 252 -7.49 -20.60 -0.73
C LYS A 252 -8.99 -20.85 -0.74
N GLU A 253 -9.72 -20.16 0.14
CA GLU A 253 -11.14 -20.36 0.39
C GLU A 253 -11.95 -19.06 0.24
N SER A 254 -13.27 -19.11 0.60
CA SER A 254 -14.11 -17.91 0.68
C SER A 254 -13.61 -16.93 1.75
N ASN A 255 -14.06 -15.68 1.66
CA ASN A 255 -13.69 -14.64 2.63
C ASN A 255 -14.02 -15.02 4.07
N GLU A 256 -15.17 -15.67 4.30
CA GLU A 256 -15.65 -16.07 5.62
C GLU A 256 -14.71 -17.10 6.25
N LYS A 257 -14.39 -18.17 5.51
CA LYS A 257 -13.46 -19.21 5.98
C LYS A 257 -12.04 -18.66 6.18
N TYR A 258 -11.62 -17.77 5.31
CA TYR A 258 -10.30 -17.14 5.45
C TYR A 258 -10.25 -16.20 6.66
N TYR A 259 -11.33 -15.46 6.91
CA TYR A 259 -11.47 -14.64 8.12
C TYR A 259 -11.37 -15.46 9.40
N GLU A 260 -12.06 -16.61 9.48
CA GLU A 260 -11.96 -17.53 10.62
C GLU A 260 -10.52 -18.03 10.83
N LYS A 261 -9.81 -18.35 9.75
CA LYS A 261 -8.38 -18.74 9.84
C LYS A 261 -7.50 -17.61 10.36
N ILE A 262 -7.74 -16.38 9.93
CA ILE A 262 -7.02 -15.22 10.44
C ILE A 262 -7.27 -15.05 11.94
N LEU A 263 -8.55 -15.14 12.41
CA LEU A 263 -8.89 -15.06 13.83
C LEU A 263 -8.18 -16.14 14.65
N ASN A 264 -8.26 -17.40 14.20
CA ASN A 264 -7.59 -18.52 14.87
C ASN A 264 -6.08 -18.31 14.96
N LYS A 265 -5.48 -17.73 13.91
CA LYS A 265 -4.04 -17.44 13.90
C LYS A 265 -3.67 -16.33 14.87
N MET A 266 -4.49 -15.29 14.98
CA MET A 266 -4.27 -14.18 15.93
C MET A 266 -4.26 -14.63 17.40
N VAL A 267 -5.05 -15.67 17.73
CA VAL A 267 -5.07 -16.23 19.10
C VAL A 267 -3.79 -17.01 19.40
N GLN A 268 -3.10 -17.54 18.38
CA GLN A 268 -1.87 -18.34 18.52
C GLN A 268 -0.59 -17.50 18.58
N ILE A 269 -0.65 -16.23 18.15
CA ILE A 269 0.49 -15.31 18.05
C ILE A 269 0.44 -14.29 19.19
#